data_a3c4f9cbe37ad0e4449913829c567302
#
_entry.id   a3c4f9cbe37ad0e4449913829c567302
#
_cell.length_a   1.000
_cell.length_b   1.000
_cell.length_c   1.000
_cell.angle_alpha   90.00
_cell.angle_beta   90.00
_cell.angle_gamma   90.00
#
_symmetry.space_group_name_H-M   'P 1'
#
loop_
_entity.id
_entity.type
_entity.pdbx_description
1 polymer ?
#
loop_
_entity_poly.entity_id
_entity_poly.type
_entity_poly.pdbx_seq_one_letter_code
_entity_poly.pdbx_strand_id
1 'polypeptide(L)'
;MRHSDILGAWLESRSPLILCGPPGSGKTMTLTSVLQSVQGVVLASLNFSSRTTPELVMKTFAQYCAYVRKGKDIVLEPVESLGAHSWLVVFCDEINLPEEDSYGTQRVIMFMRQLVEQGGFWREDNIWVKTNRIQFVGACNPPTDAGRVVMSSRFLRHASLLLVDFPSRDSLTQIYRTFNGGILKLFPQLKGETDTITEAMIELFTACQKQFTPEMQPQYFYSPRELSRWVRGIYEAVVNIDHGLTREELVRIWAHEAFRLFSDRLVEDEEIEWCSNKIDDVAKQMFPAIDYDEVLAKPLFYSTWLSKDTRRVTREELKTFLAARLKVFYEEELDVPLVIFDQVLDHVLRIDRVLRQPMGHCLLVGDSGAG
;
A
#
# COMPACT_ATOMS: atom_id res chain seq x y z
N MET A 1 11.75 16.03 2.75
CA MET A 1 12.09 17.46 2.63
C MET A 1 12.22 17.90 1.17
N ARG A 2 13.21 17.48 0.38
CA ARG A 2 13.42 17.99 -0.99
C ARG A 2 12.20 17.90 -1.93
N HIS A 3 11.49 16.79 -1.96
CA HIS A 3 10.27 16.64 -2.78
C HIS A 3 9.13 17.51 -2.25
N SER A 4 9.00 17.65 -0.93
CA SER A 4 7.94 18.47 -0.32
C SER A 4 8.10 19.95 -0.66
N ASP A 5 9.33 20.47 -0.68
CA ASP A 5 9.61 21.87 -1.00
C ASP A 5 9.28 22.18 -2.48
N ILE A 6 9.67 21.27 -3.39
CA ILE A 6 9.34 21.39 -4.83
C ILE A 6 7.82 21.32 -5.04
N LEU A 7 7.15 20.36 -4.41
CA LEU A 7 5.70 20.21 -4.50
C LEU A 7 4.97 21.43 -3.92
N GLY A 8 5.43 21.97 -2.79
CA GLY A 8 4.88 23.18 -2.20
C GLY A 8 4.93 24.35 -3.20
N ALA A 9 6.10 24.60 -3.77
CA ALA A 9 6.28 25.67 -4.75
C ALA A 9 5.40 25.48 -6.01
N TRP A 10 5.25 24.25 -6.51
CA TRP A 10 4.38 23.96 -7.66
C TRP A 10 2.89 24.07 -7.34
N LEU A 11 2.48 23.66 -6.14
CA LEU A 11 1.10 23.84 -5.68
C LEU A 11 0.77 25.33 -5.52
N GLU A 12 1.70 26.12 -5.01
CA GLU A 12 1.55 27.58 -4.92
C GLU A 12 1.48 28.26 -6.29
N SER A 13 2.24 27.78 -7.28
CA SER A 13 2.18 28.29 -8.64
C SER A 13 0.89 27.95 -9.38
N ARG A 14 0.05 27.09 -8.78
CA ARG A 14 -1.23 26.64 -9.36
C ARG A 14 -1.12 25.95 -10.72
N SER A 15 0.08 25.49 -11.07
CA SER A 15 0.33 24.76 -12.29
C SER A 15 0.01 23.28 -12.16
N PRO A 16 -0.44 22.60 -13.21
CA PRO A 16 -0.60 21.16 -13.20
C PRO A 16 0.73 20.45 -12.99
N LEU A 17 0.70 19.35 -12.25
CA LEU A 17 1.90 18.53 -12.02
C LEU A 17 1.57 17.03 -12.01
N ILE A 18 2.57 16.22 -12.33
CA ILE A 18 2.47 14.76 -12.32
C ILE A 18 3.64 14.17 -11.55
N LEU A 19 3.31 13.31 -10.58
CA LEU A 19 4.26 12.49 -9.84
C LEU A 19 4.43 11.16 -10.57
N CYS A 20 5.63 10.85 -11.03
CA CYS A 20 5.93 9.56 -11.65
C CYS A 20 6.87 8.76 -10.75
N GLY A 21 6.66 7.46 -10.64
CA GLY A 21 7.56 6.60 -9.87
C GLY A 21 6.97 5.22 -9.61
N PRO A 22 7.78 4.26 -9.13
CA PRO A 22 7.33 2.91 -8.91
C PRO A 22 6.22 2.84 -7.85
N PRO A 23 5.38 1.77 -7.87
CA PRO A 23 4.34 1.58 -6.86
C PRO A 23 4.96 1.49 -5.46
N GLY A 24 4.38 2.20 -4.49
CA GLY A 24 4.90 2.23 -3.11
C GLY A 24 6.05 3.21 -2.85
N SER A 25 6.43 4.06 -3.81
CA SER A 25 7.44 5.12 -3.62
C SER A 25 6.96 6.30 -2.75
N GLY A 26 5.69 6.32 -2.33
CA GLY A 26 5.15 7.35 -1.45
C GLY A 26 4.58 8.58 -2.15
N LYS A 27 4.27 8.53 -3.45
CA LYS A 27 3.69 9.63 -4.24
C LYS A 27 2.48 10.27 -3.55
N THR A 28 1.46 9.47 -3.26
CA THR A 28 0.21 9.93 -2.63
C THR A 28 0.45 10.48 -1.22
N MET A 29 1.28 9.81 -0.42
CA MET A 29 1.60 10.26 0.94
C MET A 29 2.33 11.60 0.95
N THR A 30 3.31 11.76 0.05
CA THR A 30 4.10 13.02 -0.06
C THR A 30 3.18 14.17 -0.46
N LEU A 31 2.32 13.96 -1.46
CA LEU A 31 1.35 14.96 -1.90
C LEU A 31 0.38 15.33 -0.78
N THR A 32 -0.22 14.35 -0.13
CA THR A 32 -1.20 14.59 0.96
C THR A 32 -0.56 15.35 2.11
N SER A 33 0.68 15.00 2.48
CA SER A 33 1.42 15.70 3.54
C SER A 33 1.68 17.18 3.19
N VAL A 34 2.02 17.47 1.94
CA VAL A 34 2.24 18.86 1.49
C VAL A 34 0.90 19.61 1.45
N LEU A 35 -0.16 19.00 0.93
CA LEU A 35 -1.48 19.63 0.86
C LEU A 35 -2.04 19.99 2.24
N GLN A 36 -1.77 19.19 3.26
CA GLN A 36 -2.15 19.49 4.64
C GLN A 36 -1.43 20.72 5.21
N SER A 37 -0.27 21.07 4.67
CA SER A 37 0.48 22.27 5.08
C SER A 37 0.06 23.54 4.33
N VAL A 38 -0.64 23.40 3.18
CA VAL A 38 -1.08 24.53 2.36
C VAL A 38 -2.49 24.96 2.77
N GLN A 39 -2.65 26.20 3.19
CA GLN A 39 -3.95 26.75 3.57
C GLN A 39 -4.84 27.04 2.34
N GLY A 40 -6.14 26.93 2.51
CA GLY A 40 -7.11 27.27 1.48
C GLY A 40 -7.12 26.30 0.29
N VAL A 41 -6.77 25.04 0.50
CA VAL A 41 -6.81 23.97 -0.50
C VAL A 41 -7.75 22.85 -0.04
N VAL A 42 -8.60 22.42 -0.94
CA VAL A 42 -9.47 21.23 -0.78
C VAL A 42 -9.02 20.15 -1.73
N LEU A 43 -8.90 18.93 -1.26
CA LEU A 43 -8.47 17.77 -2.04
C LEU A 43 -9.68 16.96 -2.51
N ALA A 44 -9.80 16.76 -3.81
CA ALA A 44 -10.70 15.77 -4.41
C ALA A 44 -9.85 14.66 -5.05
N SER A 45 -9.99 13.42 -4.57
CA SER A 45 -9.21 12.29 -5.10
C SER A 45 -10.02 11.49 -6.11
N LEU A 46 -9.41 11.20 -7.24
CA LEU A 46 -9.91 10.37 -8.33
C LEU A 46 -8.95 9.21 -8.58
N ASN A 47 -9.40 7.98 -8.39
CA ASN A 47 -8.64 6.80 -8.78
C ASN A 47 -9.01 6.41 -10.21
N PHE A 48 -8.07 6.49 -11.11
CA PHE A 48 -8.27 6.12 -12.50
C PHE A 48 -8.18 4.59 -12.67
N SER A 49 -8.93 4.10 -13.62
CA SER A 49 -8.93 2.69 -14.07
C SER A 49 -8.88 2.66 -15.59
N SER A 50 -8.74 1.46 -16.17
CA SER A 50 -8.78 1.28 -17.63
C SER A 50 -10.07 1.86 -18.27
N ARG A 51 -11.19 1.85 -17.54
CA ARG A 51 -12.50 2.32 -18.00
C ARG A 51 -12.88 3.72 -17.50
N THR A 52 -11.94 4.50 -17.00
CA THR A 52 -12.22 5.87 -16.54
C THR A 52 -12.57 6.77 -17.72
N THR A 53 -13.68 7.48 -17.60
CA THR A 53 -14.23 8.35 -18.63
C THR A 53 -14.30 9.82 -18.20
N PRO A 54 -14.45 10.80 -19.13
CA PRO A 54 -14.63 12.20 -18.80
C PRO A 54 -15.81 12.47 -17.85
N GLU A 55 -16.87 11.67 -17.95
CA GLU A 55 -18.06 11.79 -17.11
C GLU A 55 -17.76 11.58 -15.63
N LEU A 56 -16.77 10.73 -15.29
CA LEU A 56 -16.29 10.56 -13.90
C LEU A 56 -15.68 11.85 -13.35
N VAL A 57 -14.86 12.53 -14.16
CA VAL A 57 -14.28 13.83 -13.80
C VAL A 57 -15.39 14.86 -13.59
N MET A 58 -16.39 14.86 -14.46
CA MET A 58 -17.55 15.76 -14.34
C MET A 58 -18.39 15.46 -13.08
N LYS A 59 -18.59 14.20 -12.72
CA LYS A 59 -19.25 13.82 -11.46
C LYS A 59 -18.48 14.34 -10.24
N THR A 60 -17.16 14.32 -10.27
CA THR A 60 -16.35 14.89 -9.19
C THR A 60 -16.51 16.40 -9.13
N PHE A 61 -16.53 17.09 -10.27
CA PHE A 61 -16.84 18.53 -10.28
C PHE A 61 -18.21 18.83 -9.70
N ALA A 62 -19.23 18.03 -9.99
CA ALA A 62 -20.58 18.21 -9.45
C ALA A 62 -20.63 18.08 -7.92
N GLN A 63 -19.68 17.38 -7.30
CA GLN A 63 -19.60 17.24 -5.83
C GLN A 63 -18.94 18.45 -5.15
N TYR A 64 -17.93 19.05 -5.80
CA TYR A 64 -17.08 20.07 -5.20
C TYR A 64 -17.24 21.47 -5.79
N CYS A 65 -17.87 21.58 -6.97
CA CYS A 65 -17.95 22.82 -7.73
C CYS A 65 -19.40 23.19 -8.07
N ALA A 66 -19.61 24.47 -8.34
CA ALA A 66 -20.87 25.00 -8.84
C ALA A 66 -20.63 25.86 -10.09
N TYR A 67 -21.66 25.92 -10.97
CA TYR A 67 -21.65 26.82 -12.10
C TYR A 67 -22.10 28.22 -11.66
N VAL A 68 -21.20 29.19 -11.81
CA VAL A 68 -21.46 30.59 -11.47
C VAL A 68 -21.46 31.44 -12.74
N ARG A 69 -22.46 32.28 -12.89
CA ARG A 69 -22.47 33.21 -14.03
C ARG A 69 -21.71 34.49 -13.68
N LYS A 70 -20.63 34.75 -14.43
CA LYS A 70 -19.82 35.97 -14.31
C LYS A 70 -19.91 36.79 -15.60
N GLY A 71 -20.84 37.72 -15.62
CA GLY A 71 -21.16 38.51 -16.81
C GLY A 71 -21.72 37.62 -17.94
N LYS A 72 -21.00 37.51 -19.04
CA LYS A 72 -21.38 36.65 -20.18
C LYS A 72 -20.88 35.22 -20.09
N ASP A 73 -19.91 34.96 -19.19
CA ASP A 73 -19.27 33.67 -19.06
C ASP A 73 -19.96 32.81 -17.99
N ILE A 74 -19.99 31.50 -18.22
CA ILE A 74 -20.28 30.50 -17.20
C ILE A 74 -18.94 29.96 -16.69
N VAL A 75 -18.76 30.00 -15.38
CA VAL A 75 -17.51 29.59 -14.71
C VAL A 75 -17.82 28.47 -13.74
N LEU A 76 -17.08 27.39 -13.83
CA LEU A 76 -17.08 26.30 -12.85
C LEU A 76 -16.03 26.61 -11.79
N GLU A 77 -16.45 26.75 -10.53
CA GLU A 77 -15.55 27.04 -9.42
C GLU A 77 -15.98 26.31 -8.15
N PRO A 78 -15.07 26.07 -7.18
CA PRO A 78 -15.38 25.42 -5.93
C PRO A 78 -16.51 26.13 -5.19
N VAL A 79 -17.42 25.34 -4.57
CA VAL A 79 -18.54 25.88 -3.79
C VAL A 79 -18.04 26.65 -2.56
N GLU A 80 -18.72 27.72 -2.18
CA GLU A 80 -18.33 28.58 -1.05
C GLU A 80 -18.32 27.85 0.30
N SER A 81 -19.11 26.79 0.44
CA SER A 81 -19.12 25.94 1.64
C SER A 81 -17.77 25.27 1.95
N LEU A 82 -16.88 25.15 0.96
CA LEU A 82 -15.51 24.63 1.12
C LEU A 82 -14.51 25.70 1.61
N GLY A 83 -14.94 26.92 1.79
CA GLY A 83 -14.16 28.08 2.20
C GLY A 83 -14.07 29.15 1.14
N ALA A 84 -14.24 30.41 1.54
CA ALA A 84 -14.10 31.55 0.64
C ALA A 84 -12.70 31.57 0.01
N HIS A 85 -12.66 31.62 -1.32
CA HIS A 85 -11.42 31.61 -2.13
C HIS A 85 -10.60 30.31 -2.09
N SER A 86 -11.14 29.19 -1.61
CA SER A 86 -10.46 27.89 -1.63
C SER A 86 -10.17 27.43 -3.05
N TRP A 87 -9.02 26.75 -3.22
CA TRP A 87 -8.64 26.05 -4.43
C TRP A 87 -9.01 24.58 -4.32
N LEU A 88 -9.56 24.01 -5.38
CA LEU A 88 -9.79 22.58 -5.51
C LEU A 88 -8.57 21.95 -6.19
N VAL A 89 -7.87 21.08 -5.49
CA VAL A 89 -6.85 20.21 -6.08
C VAL A 89 -7.49 18.88 -6.42
N VAL A 90 -7.59 18.58 -7.70
CA VAL A 90 -8.08 17.29 -8.20
C VAL A 90 -6.88 16.37 -8.37
N PHE A 91 -6.77 15.41 -7.47
CA PHE A 91 -5.71 14.40 -7.49
C PHE A 91 -6.17 13.19 -8.29
N CYS A 92 -5.51 12.96 -9.42
CA CYS A 92 -5.76 11.86 -10.34
C CYS A 92 -4.72 10.75 -10.10
N ASP A 93 -5.04 9.78 -9.27
CA ASP A 93 -4.16 8.63 -9.04
C ASP A 93 -4.27 7.64 -10.20
N GLU A 94 -3.14 7.02 -10.56
CA GLU A 94 -3.04 6.07 -11.66
C GLU A 94 -3.49 6.68 -13.03
N ILE A 95 -3.12 7.95 -13.28
CA ILE A 95 -3.59 8.72 -14.45
C ILE A 95 -3.25 8.08 -15.80
N ASN A 96 -2.29 7.17 -15.87
CA ASN A 96 -1.89 6.45 -17.09
C ASN A 96 -2.52 5.06 -17.25
N LEU A 97 -3.55 4.72 -16.45
CA LEU A 97 -4.32 3.47 -16.59
C LEU A 97 -5.39 3.49 -17.70
N PRO A 98 -6.06 4.63 -18.01
CA PRO A 98 -7.11 4.62 -19.02
C PRO A 98 -6.64 4.07 -20.35
N GLU A 99 -7.41 3.11 -20.88
CA GLU A 99 -7.14 2.50 -22.18
C GLU A 99 -7.40 3.48 -23.34
N GLU A 100 -6.73 3.21 -24.45
CA GLU A 100 -6.99 3.90 -25.70
C GLU A 100 -8.27 3.35 -26.36
N ASP A 101 -9.01 4.21 -27.01
CA ASP A 101 -10.15 3.83 -27.86
C ASP A 101 -9.66 3.23 -29.19
N SER A 102 -10.61 2.83 -30.04
CA SER A 102 -10.33 2.25 -31.37
C SER A 102 -9.49 3.16 -32.28
N TYR A 103 -9.33 4.42 -31.92
CA TYR A 103 -8.56 5.44 -32.67
C TYR A 103 -7.21 5.76 -32.00
N GLY A 104 -6.81 5.01 -30.98
CA GLY A 104 -5.57 5.25 -30.24
C GLY A 104 -5.64 6.51 -29.35
N THR A 105 -6.82 6.85 -28.83
CA THR A 105 -7.02 8.06 -28.04
C THR A 105 -7.50 7.73 -26.63
N GLN A 106 -6.77 8.20 -25.64
CA GLN A 106 -7.23 8.18 -24.24
C GLN A 106 -8.21 9.33 -24.00
N ARG A 107 -9.51 9.09 -24.13
CA ARG A 107 -10.57 10.12 -24.07
C ARG A 107 -10.50 11.00 -22.83
N VAL A 108 -10.31 10.41 -21.64
CA VAL A 108 -10.22 11.18 -20.39
C VAL A 108 -8.96 12.06 -20.35
N ILE A 109 -7.83 11.59 -20.86
CA ILE A 109 -6.59 12.37 -20.92
C ILE A 109 -6.74 13.55 -21.91
N MET A 110 -7.43 13.34 -23.03
CA MET A 110 -7.73 14.42 -23.94
C MET A 110 -8.67 15.45 -23.34
N PHE A 111 -9.65 15.03 -22.57
CA PHE A 111 -10.51 15.93 -21.81
C PHE A 111 -9.74 16.72 -20.75
N MET A 112 -8.88 16.06 -19.97
CA MET A 112 -7.98 16.72 -19.02
C MET A 112 -7.05 17.72 -19.70
N ARG A 113 -6.54 17.38 -20.87
CA ARG A 113 -5.74 18.31 -21.69
C ARG A 113 -6.56 19.56 -22.03
N GLN A 114 -7.78 19.43 -22.48
CA GLN A 114 -8.65 20.57 -22.81
C GLN A 114 -8.86 21.48 -21.60
N LEU A 115 -9.12 20.89 -20.41
CA LEU A 115 -9.28 21.64 -19.16
C LEU A 115 -8.03 22.46 -18.81
N VAL A 116 -6.84 21.85 -18.98
CA VAL A 116 -5.56 22.48 -18.64
C VAL A 116 -5.11 23.49 -19.70
N GLU A 117 -5.21 23.14 -20.99
CA GLU A 117 -4.71 23.96 -22.10
C GLU A 117 -5.63 25.16 -22.39
N GLN A 118 -6.95 24.93 -22.36
CA GLN A 118 -7.94 25.94 -22.72
C GLN A 118 -8.63 26.59 -21.52
N GLY A 119 -8.41 26.07 -20.32
CA GLY A 119 -9.02 26.58 -19.10
C GLY A 119 -10.54 26.38 -19.02
N GLY A 120 -11.09 25.37 -19.71
CA GLY A 120 -12.52 25.10 -19.73
C GLY A 120 -12.90 23.92 -20.61
N PHE A 121 -14.19 23.74 -20.80
CA PHE A 121 -14.77 22.66 -21.60
C PHE A 121 -16.13 23.05 -22.21
N TRP A 122 -16.54 22.33 -23.25
CA TRP A 122 -17.86 22.43 -23.84
C TRP A 122 -18.83 21.54 -23.09
N ARG A 123 -19.93 22.11 -22.64
CA ARG A 123 -21.06 21.38 -22.06
C ARG A 123 -21.96 20.83 -23.19
N GLU A 124 -22.83 19.87 -22.88
CA GLU A 124 -23.72 19.22 -23.87
C GLU A 124 -24.63 20.19 -24.64
N ASP A 125 -24.99 21.32 -24.03
CA ASP A 125 -25.77 22.39 -24.63
C ASP A 125 -24.95 23.38 -25.49
N ASN A 126 -23.70 23.00 -25.84
CA ASN A 126 -22.76 23.79 -26.59
C ASN A 126 -22.38 25.15 -25.94
N ILE A 127 -22.48 25.22 -24.62
CA ILE A 127 -22.02 26.39 -23.87
C ILE A 127 -20.58 26.12 -23.38
N TRP A 128 -19.70 27.07 -23.62
CA TRP A 128 -18.34 27.04 -23.09
C TRP A 128 -18.34 27.37 -21.60
N VAL A 129 -17.75 26.49 -20.81
CA VAL A 129 -17.61 26.66 -19.34
C VAL A 129 -16.12 26.85 -19.03
N LYS A 130 -15.77 27.97 -18.43
CA LYS A 130 -14.42 28.23 -17.91
C LYS A 130 -14.24 27.56 -16.55
N THR A 131 -13.05 27.04 -16.29
CA THR A 131 -12.68 26.53 -14.96
C THR A 131 -11.92 27.60 -14.19
N ASN A 132 -12.20 27.76 -12.90
CA ASN A 132 -11.54 28.72 -12.02
C ASN A 132 -11.22 28.08 -10.67
N ARG A 133 -10.04 28.33 -10.14
CA ARG A 133 -9.56 27.79 -8.86
C ARG A 133 -9.56 26.25 -8.78
N ILE A 134 -9.26 25.60 -9.91
CA ILE A 134 -9.13 24.15 -10.02
C ILE A 134 -7.71 23.85 -10.49
N GLN A 135 -6.98 23.00 -9.75
CA GLN A 135 -5.63 22.56 -10.10
C GLN A 135 -5.62 21.05 -10.23
N PHE A 136 -4.94 20.51 -11.22
CA PHE A 136 -4.82 19.07 -11.46
C PHE A 136 -3.44 18.58 -11.01
N VAL A 137 -3.46 17.49 -10.25
CA VAL A 137 -2.27 16.77 -9.81
C VAL A 137 -2.43 15.31 -10.18
N GLY A 138 -1.56 14.79 -11.03
CA GLY A 138 -1.55 13.39 -11.42
C GLY A 138 -0.53 12.59 -10.62
N ALA A 139 -0.78 11.30 -10.45
CA ALA A 139 0.23 10.33 -10.08
C ALA A 139 0.17 9.14 -11.04
N CYS A 140 1.34 8.64 -11.44
CA CYS A 140 1.43 7.49 -12.32
C CYS A 140 2.62 6.61 -11.95
N ASN A 141 2.53 5.34 -12.35
CA ASN A 141 3.69 4.47 -12.40
C ASN A 141 4.42 4.66 -13.74
N PRO A 142 5.67 4.17 -13.87
CA PRO A 142 6.36 4.16 -15.16
C PRO A 142 5.52 3.46 -16.24
N PRO A 143 5.56 3.92 -17.50
CA PRO A 143 4.80 3.30 -18.57
C PRO A 143 5.28 1.90 -18.95
N THR A 144 6.44 1.49 -18.45
CA THR A 144 6.98 0.11 -18.57
C THR A 144 6.27 -0.90 -17.68
N ASP A 145 5.53 -0.45 -16.67
CA ASP A 145 4.77 -1.33 -15.81
C ASP A 145 3.57 -1.94 -16.55
N ALA A 146 3.22 -3.18 -16.24
CA ALA A 146 2.11 -3.88 -16.88
C ALA A 146 0.78 -3.13 -16.76
N GLY A 147 0.02 -3.07 -17.85
CA GLY A 147 -1.28 -2.41 -17.90
C GLY A 147 -1.22 -0.87 -17.91
N ARG A 148 -0.04 -0.29 -18.13
CA ARG A 148 0.15 1.17 -18.23
C ARG A 148 0.21 1.60 -19.69
N VAL A 149 -0.40 2.74 -19.98
CA VAL A 149 -0.41 3.35 -21.30
C VAL A 149 0.48 4.58 -21.31
N VAL A 150 1.23 4.78 -22.39
CA VAL A 150 2.07 5.97 -22.56
C VAL A 150 1.19 7.20 -22.76
N MET A 151 1.26 8.15 -21.85
CA MET A 151 0.51 9.40 -21.97
C MET A 151 1.04 10.25 -23.14
N SER A 152 0.10 10.88 -23.87
CA SER A 152 0.44 11.75 -24.99
C SER A 152 1.37 12.90 -24.57
N SER A 153 2.44 13.12 -25.34
CA SER A 153 3.35 14.27 -25.17
C SER A 153 2.62 15.61 -25.24
N ARG A 154 1.49 15.67 -25.96
CA ARG A 154 0.62 16.86 -26.04
C ARG A 154 -0.03 17.19 -24.71
N PHE A 155 -0.28 16.20 -23.85
CA PHE A 155 -0.77 16.43 -22.48
C PHE A 155 0.40 16.72 -21.53
N LEU A 156 1.47 15.94 -21.61
CA LEU A 156 2.61 16.05 -20.70
C LEU A 156 3.32 17.42 -20.75
N ARG A 157 3.30 18.10 -21.90
CA ARG A 157 3.89 19.45 -22.03
C ARG A 157 3.24 20.51 -21.12
N HIS A 158 2.02 20.27 -20.63
CA HIS A 158 1.29 21.19 -19.78
C HIS A 158 1.45 20.91 -18.28
N ALA A 159 2.11 19.81 -17.92
CA ALA A 159 2.29 19.40 -16.54
C ALA A 159 3.78 19.23 -16.22
N SER A 160 4.20 19.77 -15.10
CA SER A 160 5.54 19.51 -14.57
C SER A 160 5.64 18.06 -14.09
N LEU A 161 6.72 17.37 -14.43
CA LEU A 161 6.96 15.97 -14.02
C LEU A 161 7.96 15.92 -12.88
N LEU A 162 7.61 15.21 -11.81
CA LEU A 162 8.50 14.91 -10.70
C LEU A 162 8.66 13.40 -10.54
N LEU A 163 9.89 12.93 -10.65
CA LEU A 163 10.22 11.55 -10.34
C LEU A 163 10.29 11.36 -8.81
N VAL A 164 9.50 10.42 -8.31
CA VAL A 164 9.49 9.99 -6.90
C VAL A 164 9.90 8.53 -6.87
N ASP A 165 11.19 8.30 -6.69
CA ASP A 165 11.77 6.96 -6.59
C ASP A 165 11.65 6.39 -5.17
N PHE A 166 12.05 5.13 -4.99
CA PHE A 166 12.11 4.51 -3.66
C PHE A 166 13.02 5.31 -2.73
N PRO A 167 12.67 5.37 -1.43
CA PRO A 167 13.53 5.96 -0.43
C PRO A 167 14.89 5.25 -0.39
N SER A 168 15.98 6.02 -0.21
CA SER A 168 17.32 5.46 0.03
C SER A 168 17.33 4.63 1.33
N ARG A 169 18.36 3.77 1.49
CA ARG A 169 18.55 2.97 2.71
C ARG A 169 18.47 3.85 3.97
N ASP A 170 19.15 5.00 3.99
CA ASP A 170 19.13 5.93 5.12
C ASP A 170 17.73 6.47 5.42
N SER A 171 16.97 6.78 4.36
CA SER A 171 15.59 7.24 4.50
C SER A 171 14.68 6.14 5.02
N LEU A 172 14.86 4.89 4.55
CA LEU A 172 14.13 3.73 5.08
C LEU A 172 14.46 3.51 6.55
N THR A 173 15.74 3.55 6.92
CA THR A 173 16.19 3.44 8.32
C THR A 173 15.52 4.50 9.18
N GLN A 174 15.52 5.77 8.77
CA GLN A 174 14.91 6.85 9.53
C GLN A 174 13.38 6.64 9.70
N ILE A 175 12.68 6.26 8.64
CA ILE A 175 11.23 6.03 8.65
C ILE A 175 10.90 4.88 9.60
N TYR A 176 11.49 3.70 9.39
CA TYR A 176 11.12 2.50 10.13
C TYR A 176 11.67 2.46 11.55
N ARG A 177 12.79 3.16 11.82
CA ARG A 177 13.25 3.44 13.18
C ARG A 177 12.21 4.23 13.98
N THR A 178 11.56 5.19 13.35
CA THR A 178 10.51 5.99 14.01
C THR A 178 9.31 5.11 14.36
N PHE A 179 8.87 4.24 13.45
CA PHE A 179 7.76 3.32 13.71
C PHE A 179 8.10 2.27 14.75
N ASN A 180 9.23 1.57 14.61
CA ASN A 180 9.68 0.57 15.57
C ASN A 180 9.91 1.17 16.95
N GLY A 181 10.49 2.38 17.03
CA GLY A 181 10.64 3.13 18.28
C GLY A 181 9.30 3.50 18.91
N GLY A 182 8.26 3.73 18.09
CA GLY A 182 6.88 3.93 18.55
C GLY A 182 6.30 2.67 19.21
N ILE A 183 6.49 1.50 18.60
CA ILE A 183 6.04 0.20 19.12
C ILE A 183 6.79 -0.14 20.41
N LEU A 184 8.12 -0.03 20.40
CA LEU A 184 8.95 -0.41 21.55
C LEU A 184 8.84 0.56 22.74
N LYS A 185 8.14 1.70 22.60
CA LYS A 185 7.73 2.50 23.75
C LYS A 185 6.77 1.79 24.69
N LEU A 186 6.01 0.82 24.19
CA LEU A 186 5.13 -0.03 24.99
C LEU A 186 5.93 -0.96 25.91
N PHE A 187 7.20 -1.23 25.55
CA PHE A 187 8.10 -2.16 26.28
C PHE A 187 9.44 -1.47 26.57
N PRO A 188 9.55 -0.67 27.64
CA PRO A 188 10.75 0.12 27.93
C PRO A 188 12.06 -0.65 27.98
N GLN A 189 12.00 -1.94 28.42
CA GLN A 189 13.15 -2.84 28.48
C GLN A 189 13.74 -3.18 27.11
N LEU A 190 12.94 -3.09 26.03
CA LEU A 190 13.35 -3.41 24.66
C LEU A 190 13.64 -2.17 23.81
N LYS A 191 13.59 -0.98 24.38
CA LYS A 191 13.85 0.27 23.64
C LYS A 191 15.22 0.30 22.96
N GLY A 192 16.21 -0.38 23.52
CA GLY A 192 17.56 -0.52 22.93
C GLY A 192 17.59 -1.32 21.64
N GLU A 193 16.61 -2.17 21.38
CA GLU A 193 16.52 -3.01 20.17
C GLU A 193 15.96 -2.29 18.95
N THR A 194 15.55 -1.01 19.08
CA THR A 194 14.94 -0.24 17.98
C THR A 194 15.80 -0.19 16.73
N ASP A 195 17.10 0.05 16.89
CA ASP A 195 18.04 0.13 15.77
C ASP A 195 18.30 -1.25 15.17
N THR A 196 18.52 -2.23 16.01
CA THR A 196 18.77 -3.63 15.63
C THR A 196 17.64 -4.22 14.82
N ILE A 197 16.38 -4.10 15.29
CA ILE A 197 15.24 -4.61 14.57
C ILE A 197 15.00 -3.88 13.24
N THR A 198 15.27 -2.58 13.21
CA THR A 198 15.11 -1.77 12.00
C THR A 198 16.14 -2.17 10.93
N GLU A 199 17.41 -2.30 11.30
CA GLU A 199 18.44 -2.73 10.37
C GLU A 199 18.22 -4.18 9.89
N ALA A 200 17.78 -5.08 10.77
CA ALA A 200 17.42 -6.46 10.40
C ALA A 200 16.28 -6.49 9.36
N MET A 201 15.25 -5.65 9.52
CA MET A 201 14.15 -5.54 8.57
C MET A 201 14.63 -5.03 7.20
N ILE A 202 15.47 -4.01 7.18
CA ILE A 202 15.98 -3.39 5.94
C ILE A 202 16.94 -4.34 5.22
N GLU A 203 17.78 -5.04 5.96
CA GLU A 203 18.71 -6.01 5.39
C GLU A 203 17.99 -7.16 4.68
N LEU A 204 17.01 -7.78 5.35
CA LEU A 204 16.20 -8.83 4.76
C LEU A 204 15.39 -8.32 3.56
N PHE A 205 14.73 -7.19 3.68
CA PHE A 205 13.96 -6.56 2.60
C PHE A 205 14.84 -6.32 1.37
N THR A 206 16.02 -5.75 1.55
CA THR A 206 16.96 -5.46 0.46
C THR A 206 17.48 -6.75 -0.19
N ALA A 207 17.74 -7.78 0.60
CA ALA A 207 18.17 -9.08 0.10
C ALA A 207 17.07 -9.75 -0.75
N CYS A 208 15.83 -9.79 -0.26
CA CYS A 208 14.70 -10.34 -1.01
C CYS A 208 14.40 -9.55 -2.29
N GLN A 209 14.47 -8.21 -2.23
CA GLN A 209 14.24 -7.35 -3.41
C GLN A 209 15.28 -7.58 -4.52
N LYS A 210 16.52 -7.92 -4.15
CA LYS A 210 17.57 -8.24 -5.11
C LYS A 210 17.45 -9.65 -5.67
N GLN A 211 17.03 -10.60 -4.84
CA GLN A 211 16.96 -12.01 -5.19
C GLN A 211 15.75 -12.32 -6.05
N PHE A 212 14.58 -11.76 -5.70
CA PHE A 212 13.31 -12.08 -6.34
C PHE A 212 12.82 -10.88 -7.14
N THR A 213 12.71 -11.04 -8.44
CA THR A 213 12.32 -9.97 -9.36
C THR A 213 11.01 -10.29 -10.07
N PRO A 214 10.26 -9.28 -10.53
CA PRO A 214 9.02 -9.49 -11.32
C PRO A 214 9.24 -10.24 -12.64
N GLU A 215 10.50 -10.35 -13.10
CA GLU A 215 10.86 -11.13 -14.28
C GLU A 215 10.79 -12.65 -14.01
N MET A 216 11.03 -13.07 -12.76
CA MET A 216 10.91 -14.46 -12.34
C MET A 216 9.43 -14.84 -12.21
N GLN A 217 8.68 -14.07 -11.42
CA GLN A 217 7.24 -14.22 -11.22
C GLN A 217 6.60 -12.84 -11.03
N PRO A 218 5.43 -12.56 -11.63
CA PRO A 218 4.78 -11.25 -11.55
C PRO A 218 4.47 -10.77 -10.13
N GLN A 219 4.27 -11.68 -9.18
CA GLN A 219 4.00 -11.37 -7.77
C GLN A 219 5.26 -11.08 -6.95
N TYR A 220 6.47 -11.26 -7.49
CA TYR A 220 7.74 -10.99 -6.79
C TYR A 220 8.09 -9.50 -6.84
N PHE A 221 7.14 -8.68 -6.42
CA PHE A 221 7.32 -7.25 -6.33
C PHE A 221 7.45 -6.83 -4.86
N TYR A 222 8.61 -6.27 -4.52
CA TYR A 222 8.95 -5.81 -3.15
C TYR A 222 9.09 -4.29 -3.12
N SER A 223 8.26 -3.65 -2.33
CA SER A 223 8.24 -2.19 -2.13
C SER A 223 8.30 -1.85 -0.63
N PRO A 224 8.51 -0.59 -0.25
CA PRO A 224 8.45 -0.19 1.15
C PRO A 224 7.12 -0.50 1.86
N ARG A 225 6.06 -0.86 1.12
CA ARG A 225 4.79 -1.32 1.70
C ARG A 225 4.96 -2.62 2.50
N GLU A 226 5.85 -3.52 2.09
CA GLU A 226 6.16 -4.75 2.82
C GLU A 226 6.76 -4.44 4.18
N LEU A 227 7.67 -3.48 4.27
CA LEU A 227 8.22 -3.02 5.55
C LEU A 227 7.13 -2.42 6.44
N SER A 228 6.21 -1.63 5.87
CA SER A 228 5.08 -1.06 6.61
C SER A 228 4.13 -2.14 7.14
N ARG A 229 3.86 -3.17 6.33
CA ARG A 229 3.07 -4.34 6.74
C ARG A 229 3.76 -5.13 7.84
N TRP A 230 5.08 -5.25 7.76
CA TRP A 230 5.88 -5.95 8.78
C TRP A 230 5.81 -5.25 10.12
N VAL A 231 6.07 -3.94 10.15
CA VAL A 231 5.92 -3.12 11.36
C VAL A 231 4.51 -3.26 11.95
N ARG A 232 3.49 -3.21 11.09
CA ARG A 232 2.10 -3.38 11.52
C ARG A 232 1.84 -4.77 12.08
N GLY A 233 2.33 -5.84 11.44
CA GLY A 233 2.19 -7.21 11.94
C GLY A 233 2.85 -7.39 13.31
N ILE A 234 4.04 -6.83 13.51
CA ILE A 234 4.70 -6.83 14.82
C ILE A 234 3.85 -6.07 15.84
N TYR A 235 3.35 -4.87 15.51
CA TYR A 235 2.48 -4.10 16.41
C TYR A 235 1.22 -4.88 16.81
N GLU A 236 0.51 -5.48 15.85
CA GLU A 236 -0.69 -6.28 16.10
C GLU A 236 -0.41 -7.51 16.97
N ALA A 237 0.79 -8.11 16.82
CA ALA A 237 1.20 -9.24 17.64
C ALA A 237 1.51 -8.86 19.08
N VAL A 238 2.04 -7.64 19.32
CA VAL A 238 2.54 -7.26 20.65
C VAL A 238 1.60 -6.36 21.45
N VAL A 239 0.65 -5.68 20.80
CA VAL A 239 -0.19 -4.66 21.45
C VAL A 239 -1.06 -5.19 22.58
N ASN A 240 -1.45 -6.48 22.53
CA ASN A 240 -2.30 -7.12 23.51
C ASN A 240 -1.51 -7.98 24.53
N ILE A 241 -0.18 -7.93 24.54
CA ILE A 241 0.64 -8.69 25.47
C ILE A 241 0.68 -7.96 26.81
N ASP A 242 -0.01 -8.50 27.83
CA ASP A 242 -0.09 -7.93 29.18
C ASP A 242 1.12 -8.30 30.06
N HIS A 243 1.79 -9.41 29.79
CA HIS A 243 2.97 -9.88 30.50
C HIS A 243 4.23 -9.49 29.69
N GLY A 244 5.05 -8.69 30.18
CA GLY A 244 6.22 -8.11 29.52
C GLY A 244 6.85 -8.96 28.40
N LEU A 245 7.06 -8.35 27.24
CA LEU A 245 7.68 -8.96 26.07
C LEU A 245 9.18 -9.18 26.29
N THR A 246 9.69 -10.39 26.04
CA THR A 246 11.12 -10.70 26.09
C THR A 246 11.80 -10.40 24.75
N ARG A 247 13.13 -10.34 24.75
CA ARG A 247 13.90 -10.15 23.53
C ARG A 247 13.72 -11.31 22.55
N GLU A 248 13.73 -12.53 23.09
CA GLU A 248 13.54 -13.77 22.35
C GLU A 248 12.16 -13.83 21.69
N GLU A 249 11.11 -13.43 22.41
CA GLU A 249 9.76 -13.34 21.86
C GLU A 249 9.66 -12.28 20.75
N LEU A 250 10.31 -11.13 20.93
CA LEU A 250 10.34 -10.09 19.90
C LEU A 250 11.01 -10.59 18.60
N VAL A 251 12.15 -11.28 18.71
CA VAL A 251 12.84 -11.84 17.54
C VAL A 251 12.02 -12.93 16.88
N ARG A 252 11.35 -13.77 17.67
CA ARG A 252 10.45 -14.81 17.15
C ARG A 252 9.26 -14.23 16.40
N ILE A 253 8.64 -13.16 16.91
CA ILE A 253 7.55 -12.43 16.22
C ILE A 253 8.08 -11.78 14.95
N TRP A 254 9.26 -11.16 15.01
CA TRP A 254 9.93 -10.58 13.84
C TRP A 254 10.14 -11.63 12.74
N ALA A 255 10.66 -12.80 13.07
CA ALA A 255 10.87 -13.90 12.13
C ALA A 255 9.54 -14.44 11.57
N HIS A 256 8.54 -14.65 12.42
CA HIS A 256 7.21 -15.11 12.00
C HIS A 256 6.60 -14.15 10.96
N GLU A 257 6.62 -12.85 11.24
CA GLU A 257 6.09 -11.85 10.32
C GLU A 257 6.90 -11.76 9.02
N ALA A 258 8.23 -11.97 9.09
CA ALA A 258 9.08 -12.08 7.91
C ALA A 258 8.65 -13.23 6.99
N PHE A 259 8.42 -14.43 7.56
CA PHE A 259 7.92 -15.56 6.80
C PHE A 259 6.59 -15.26 6.12
N ARG A 260 5.64 -14.61 6.83
CA ARG A 260 4.31 -14.27 6.27
C ARG A 260 4.40 -13.29 5.09
N LEU A 261 5.38 -12.39 5.09
CA LEU A 261 5.51 -11.35 4.06
C LEU A 261 6.40 -11.74 2.89
N PHE A 262 7.49 -12.45 3.16
CA PHE A 262 8.51 -12.73 2.16
C PHE A 262 8.48 -14.15 1.64
N SER A 263 8.21 -15.15 2.49
CA SER A 263 8.21 -16.56 2.10
C SER A 263 6.86 -17.02 1.53
N ASP A 264 5.73 -16.59 2.09
CA ASP A 264 4.39 -17.08 1.70
C ASP A 264 3.99 -16.78 0.25
N ARG A 265 4.68 -15.87 -0.43
CA ARG A 265 4.43 -15.53 -1.84
C ARG A 265 5.32 -16.30 -2.83
N LEU A 266 6.33 -17.00 -2.34
CA LEU A 266 7.26 -17.76 -3.16
C LEU A 266 6.62 -19.05 -3.65
N VAL A 267 7.01 -19.50 -4.84
CA VAL A 267 6.40 -20.64 -5.54
C VAL A 267 7.28 -21.88 -5.42
N GLU A 268 8.59 -21.71 -5.66
CA GLU A 268 9.53 -22.83 -5.71
C GLU A 268 10.09 -23.16 -4.31
N ASP A 269 10.26 -24.45 -4.03
CA ASP A 269 10.79 -24.92 -2.74
C ASP A 269 12.20 -24.37 -2.46
N GLU A 270 13.04 -24.26 -3.50
CA GLU A 270 14.39 -23.68 -3.39
C GLU A 270 14.35 -22.19 -2.97
N GLU A 271 13.39 -21.45 -3.47
CA GLU A 271 13.18 -20.04 -3.12
C GLU A 271 12.71 -19.90 -1.67
N ILE A 272 11.79 -20.77 -1.25
CA ILE A 272 11.28 -20.82 0.12
C ILE A 272 12.42 -21.17 1.09
N GLU A 273 13.26 -22.14 0.73
CA GLU A 273 14.43 -22.52 1.53
C GLU A 273 15.45 -21.38 1.60
N TRP A 274 15.76 -20.73 0.48
CA TRP A 274 16.65 -19.57 0.45
C TRP A 274 16.14 -18.46 1.38
N CYS A 275 14.86 -18.12 1.29
CA CYS A 275 14.25 -17.09 2.13
C CYS A 275 14.31 -17.48 3.61
N SER A 276 14.02 -18.74 3.92
CA SER A 276 14.11 -19.31 5.27
C SER A 276 15.52 -19.18 5.85
N ASN A 277 16.53 -19.59 5.09
CA ASN A 277 17.93 -19.52 5.51
C ASN A 277 18.36 -18.05 5.66
N LYS A 278 17.94 -17.16 4.78
CA LYS A 278 18.25 -15.72 4.87
C LYS A 278 17.64 -15.06 6.10
N ILE A 279 16.44 -15.45 6.50
CA ILE A 279 15.79 -14.95 7.76
C ILE A 279 16.63 -15.41 8.96
N ASP A 280 17.03 -16.68 8.98
CA ASP A 280 17.84 -17.24 10.06
C ASP A 280 19.24 -16.57 10.14
N ASP A 281 19.87 -16.33 9.00
CA ASP A 281 21.17 -15.65 8.92
C ASP A 281 21.11 -14.21 9.41
N VAL A 282 20.12 -13.45 8.99
CA VAL A 282 19.91 -12.07 9.45
C VAL A 282 19.61 -12.05 10.95
N ALA A 283 18.81 -12.99 11.46
CA ALA A 283 18.55 -13.10 12.88
C ALA A 283 19.84 -13.37 13.67
N LYS A 284 20.67 -14.31 13.24
CA LYS A 284 21.94 -14.63 13.88
C LYS A 284 22.95 -13.47 13.84
N GLN A 285 22.96 -12.73 12.75
CA GLN A 285 23.85 -11.58 12.59
C GLN A 285 23.44 -10.38 13.46
N MET A 286 22.14 -10.10 13.54
CA MET A 286 21.63 -8.86 14.14
C MET A 286 21.25 -9.02 15.61
N PHE A 287 20.87 -10.22 16.06
CA PHE A 287 20.42 -10.47 17.42
C PHE A 287 21.34 -11.45 18.16
N PRO A 288 22.57 -11.06 18.52
CA PRO A 288 23.50 -11.94 19.23
C PRO A 288 22.96 -12.31 20.62
N ALA A 289 23.47 -13.43 21.17
CA ALA A 289 23.20 -13.89 22.53
C ALA A 289 21.75 -14.31 22.81
N ILE A 290 21.10 -14.95 21.82
CA ILE A 290 19.81 -15.64 21.99
C ILE A 290 19.97 -17.12 21.63
N ASP A 291 19.07 -17.96 22.14
CA ASP A 291 19.00 -19.37 21.74
C ASP A 291 18.24 -19.48 20.40
N TYR A 292 19.00 -19.58 19.32
CA TYR A 292 18.43 -19.66 17.97
C TYR A 292 17.66 -20.95 17.72
N ASP A 293 18.06 -22.06 18.35
CA ASP A 293 17.40 -23.36 18.17
C ASP A 293 16.00 -23.33 18.77
N GLU A 294 15.79 -22.57 19.83
CA GLU A 294 14.47 -22.36 20.42
C GLU A 294 13.69 -21.24 19.73
N VAL A 295 14.33 -20.08 19.47
CA VAL A 295 13.67 -18.88 18.96
C VAL A 295 13.21 -19.06 17.52
N LEU A 296 14.02 -19.70 16.68
CA LEU A 296 13.74 -19.91 15.25
C LEU A 296 13.21 -21.32 14.94
N ALA A 297 12.89 -22.12 15.99
CA ALA A 297 12.36 -23.47 15.80
C ALA A 297 11.10 -23.44 14.93
N LYS A 298 11.17 -24.16 13.81
CA LYS A 298 10.05 -24.26 12.83
C LYS A 298 9.19 -25.50 13.14
N PRO A 299 7.87 -25.45 12.90
CA PRO A 299 7.10 -24.33 12.35
C PRO A 299 6.84 -23.22 13.39
N LEU A 300 6.87 -21.97 12.92
CA LEU A 300 6.51 -20.79 13.72
C LEU A 300 5.01 -20.51 13.55
N PHE A 301 4.20 -20.98 14.49
CA PHE A 301 2.76 -20.71 14.49
C PHE A 301 2.38 -19.71 15.57
N TYR A 302 1.64 -18.69 15.14
CA TYR A 302 0.99 -17.72 16.01
C TYR A 302 -0.50 -17.65 15.68
N SER A 303 -1.35 -17.66 16.69
CA SER A 303 -2.79 -17.61 16.52
C SER A 303 -3.47 -16.97 17.72
N THR A 304 -4.61 -16.34 17.46
CA THR A 304 -5.56 -15.82 18.45
C THR A 304 -6.73 -16.78 18.70
N TRP A 305 -6.69 -17.99 18.16
CA TRP A 305 -7.82 -18.93 18.26
C TRP A 305 -8.04 -19.45 19.67
N LEU A 306 -6.95 -19.67 20.41
CA LEU A 306 -6.98 -20.25 21.74
C LEU A 306 -6.97 -19.20 22.87
N SER A 307 -6.65 -17.94 22.53
CA SER A 307 -6.61 -16.82 23.47
C SER A 307 -6.95 -15.51 22.76
N LYS A 308 -7.25 -14.44 23.52
CA LYS A 308 -7.43 -13.10 22.94
C LYS A 308 -6.12 -12.54 22.39
N ASP A 309 -4.99 -12.99 22.91
CA ASP A 309 -3.66 -12.53 22.55
C ASP A 309 -3.05 -13.41 21.47
N THR A 310 -2.29 -12.82 20.59
CA THR A 310 -1.49 -13.57 19.61
C THR A 310 -0.38 -14.30 20.34
N ARG A 311 -0.45 -15.62 20.39
CA ARG A 311 0.55 -16.45 21.09
C ARG A 311 1.08 -17.56 20.21
N ARG A 312 2.26 -18.08 20.58
CA ARG A 312 2.78 -19.32 20.00
C ARG A 312 1.84 -20.47 20.33
N VAL A 313 1.53 -21.25 19.32
CA VAL A 313 0.63 -22.42 19.44
C VAL A 313 1.28 -23.63 18.77
N THR A 314 0.92 -24.81 19.23
CA THR A 314 1.36 -26.06 18.62
C THR A 314 0.38 -26.51 17.56
N ARG A 315 0.85 -27.37 16.64
CA ARG A 315 0.03 -27.93 15.58
C ARG A 315 -1.11 -28.79 16.13
N GLU A 316 -0.87 -29.53 17.20
CA GLU A 316 -1.83 -30.39 17.88
C GLU A 316 -2.96 -29.58 18.53
N GLU A 317 -2.62 -28.48 19.21
CA GLU A 317 -3.62 -27.57 19.80
C GLU A 317 -4.53 -26.98 18.72
N LEU A 318 -3.94 -26.54 17.59
CA LEU A 318 -4.69 -25.96 16.48
C LEU A 318 -5.60 -27.00 15.80
N LYS A 319 -5.13 -28.22 15.56
CA LYS A 319 -5.93 -29.32 15.00
C LYS A 319 -7.11 -29.65 15.92
N THR A 320 -6.87 -29.77 17.21
CA THR A 320 -7.91 -30.06 18.20
C THR A 320 -8.98 -28.97 18.23
N PHE A 321 -8.55 -27.71 18.22
CA PHE A 321 -9.46 -26.56 18.19
C PHE A 321 -10.29 -26.54 16.87
N LEU A 322 -9.64 -26.72 15.72
CA LEU A 322 -10.30 -26.69 14.45
C LEU A 322 -11.30 -27.84 14.29
N ALA A 323 -10.92 -29.05 14.73
CA ALA A 323 -11.82 -30.21 14.71
C ALA A 323 -13.07 -29.97 15.59
N ALA A 324 -12.89 -29.39 16.77
CA ALA A 324 -14.01 -29.04 17.64
C ALA A 324 -14.95 -27.99 16.99
N ARG A 325 -14.39 -26.97 16.30
CA ARG A 325 -15.17 -25.95 15.60
C ARG A 325 -15.90 -26.52 14.38
N LEU A 326 -15.26 -27.38 13.61
CA LEU A 326 -15.90 -28.05 12.47
C LEU A 326 -17.07 -28.94 12.92
N LYS A 327 -16.94 -29.62 14.06
CA LYS A 327 -18.04 -30.42 14.60
C LYS A 327 -19.27 -29.55 14.89
N VAL A 328 -19.09 -28.39 15.52
CA VAL A 328 -20.19 -27.44 15.76
C VAL A 328 -20.77 -26.91 14.45
N PHE A 329 -19.91 -26.60 13.46
CA PHE A 329 -20.36 -26.14 12.15
C PHE A 329 -21.21 -27.18 11.42
N TYR A 330 -20.84 -28.47 11.47
CA TYR A 330 -21.59 -29.54 10.85
C TYR A 330 -22.93 -29.85 11.57
N GLU A 331 -23.11 -29.44 12.81
CA GLU A 331 -24.40 -29.52 13.51
C GLU A 331 -25.38 -28.43 13.00
N GLU A 332 -24.90 -27.33 12.45
CA GLU A 332 -25.69 -26.19 12.00
C GLU A 332 -25.84 -26.14 10.45
N GLU A 333 -24.86 -26.65 9.72
CA GLU A 333 -24.77 -26.57 8.26
C GLU A 333 -24.63 -27.95 7.64
N LEU A 334 -24.65 -28.03 6.29
CA LEU A 334 -24.48 -29.27 5.54
C LEU A 334 -23.14 -29.94 5.87
N ASP A 335 -23.21 -31.23 6.20
CA ASP A 335 -22.04 -32.05 6.50
C ASP A 335 -21.20 -32.28 5.22
N VAL A 336 -20.15 -31.50 5.09
CA VAL A 336 -19.12 -31.67 4.06
C VAL A 336 -17.88 -32.24 4.76
N PRO A 337 -17.52 -33.50 4.53
CA PRO A 337 -16.39 -34.14 5.19
C PRO A 337 -15.07 -33.47 4.75
N LEU A 338 -14.55 -32.56 5.58
CA LEU A 338 -13.26 -31.91 5.39
C LEU A 338 -12.18 -32.68 6.16
N VAL A 339 -11.14 -33.07 5.43
CA VAL A 339 -9.95 -33.70 6.05
C VAL A 339 -8.93 -32.64 6.39
N ILE A 340 -8.64 -32.49 7.71
CA ILE A 340 -7.66 -31.53 8.20
C ILE A 340 -6.27 -32.18 8.17
N PHE A 341 -5.48 -31.90 7.15
CA PHE A 341 -4.08 -32.24 7.09
C PHE A 341 -3.19 -31.01 7.31
N ASP A 342 -1.90 -31.21 7.49
CA ASP A 342 -0.98 -30.17 7.96
C ASP A 342 -0.96 -28.93 7.05
N GLN A 343 -0.94 -29.12 5.73
CA GLN A 343 -0.93 -28.03 4.76
C GLN A 343 -2.22 -27.20 4.80
N VAL A 344 -3.40 -27.84 4.97
CA VAL A 344 -4.66 -27.12 5.12
C VAL A 344 -4.64 -26.24 6.36
N LEU A 345 -4.12 -26.73 7.47
CA LEU A 345 -3.99 -25.95 8.69
C LEU A 345 -3.11 -24.72 8.48
N ASP A 346 -1.96 -24.88 7.81
CA ASP A 346 -1.05 -23.79 7.50
C ASP A 346 -1.72 -22.72 6.61
N HIS A 347 -2.47 -23.13 5.57
CA HIS A 347 -3.21 -22.21 4.71
C HIS A 347 -4.32 -21.47 5.46
N VAL A 348 -5.10 -22.19 6.27
CA VAL A 348 -6.19 -21.57 7.05
C VAL A 348 -5.65 -20.53 8.03
N LEU A 349 -4.54 -20.80 8.70
CA LEU A 349 -3.90 -19.81 9.59
C LEU A 349 -3.42 -18.56 8.86
N ARG A 350 -2.83 -18.73 7.67
CA ARG A 350 -2.38 -17.62 6.82
C ARG A 350 -3.55 -16.75 6.36
N ILE A 351 -4.62 -17.38 5.90
CA ILE A 351 -5.85 -16.69 5.43
C ILE A 351 -6.53 -15.99 6.62
N ASP A 352 -6.74 -16.68 7.74
CA ASP A 352 -7.35 -16.11 8.95
C ASP A 352 -6.60 -14.86 9.42
N ARG A 353 -5.25 -14.93 9.46
CA ARG A 353 -4.42 -13.79 9.83
C ARG A 353 -4.64 -12.58 8.91
N VAL A 354 -4.73 -12.79 7.60
CA VAL A 354 -4.97 -11.70 6.65
C VAL A 354 -6.36 -11.11 6.84
N LEU A 355 -7.39 -11.96 6.97
CA LEU A 355 -8.79 -11.51 7.12
C LEU A 355 -9.05 -10.76 8.44
N ARG A 356 -8.28 -11.03 9.49
CA ARG A 356 -8.37 -10.30 10.77
C ARG A 356 -7.75 -8.91 10.72
N GLN A 357 -6.86 -8.66 9.77
CA GLN A 357 -6.25 -7.34 9.64
C GLN A 357 -7.28 -6.33 9.10
N PRO A 358 -7.30 -5.08 9.59
CA PRO A 358 -8.12 -4.03 9.01
C PRO A 358 -7.83 -3.89 7.50
N MET A 359 -8.87 -3.96 6.68
CA MET A 359 -8.78 -4.00 5.21
C MET A 359 -7.91 -5.18 4.69
N GLY A 360 -7.98 -6.30 5.39
CA GLY A 360 -7.28 -7.53 5.03
C GLY A 360 -7.90 -8.15 3.78
N HIS A 361 -7.27 -7.92 2.62
CA HIS A 361 -7.62 -8.55 1.35
C HIS A 361 -6.60 -9.62 1.02
N CYS A 362 -7.07 -10.77 0.56
CA CYS A 362 -6.24 -11.92 0.21
C CYS A 362 -6.41 -12.24 -1.28
N LEU A 363 -5.30 -12.46 -1.96
CA LEU A 363 -5.26 -13.04 -3.29
C LEU A 363 -4.62 -14.43 -3.19
N LEU A 364 -5.40 -15.45 -3.49
CA LEU A 364 -4.91 -16.84 -3.57
C LEU A 364 -4.51 -17.13 -5.01
N VAL A 365 -3.28 -17.57 -5.20
CA VAL A 365 -2.73 -17.95 -6.51
C VAL A 365 -2.29 -19.40 -6.44
N GLY A 366 -2.74 -20.21 -7.39
CA GLY A 366 -2.42 -21.62 -7.47
C GLY A 366 -2.88 -22.23 -8.79
N ASP A 367 -2.46 -23.45 -9.05
CA ASP A 367 -2.87 -24.21 -10.21
C ASP A 367 -4.36 -24.59 -10.15
N SER A 368 -4.93 -24.90 -11.32
CA SER A 368 -6.30 -25.38 -11.39
C SER A 368 -6.45 -26.69 -10.62
N GLY A 369 -7.37 -26.73 -9.67
CA GLY A 369 -7.63 -27.92 -8.84
C GLY A 369 -6.82 -27.97 -7.53
N ALA A 370 -6.10 -26.92 -7.18
CA ALA A 370 -5.36 -26.83 -5.91
C ALA A 370 -6.26 -26.66 -4.67
N GLY A 371 -7.57 -26.49 -4.82
CA GLY A 371 -8.58 -26.36 -3.75
C GLY A 371 -9.10 -24.91 -3.61
#